data_3e80c21ee888858f7b2e821aa89e323e
#
_entry.id   3e80c21ee888858f7b2e821aa89e323e
#
_cell.length_a   1.000
_cell.length_b   1.000
_cell.length_c   1.000
_cell.angle_alpha   90.00
_cell.angle_beta   90.00
_cell.angle_gamma   90.00
#
_symmetry.space_group_name_H-M   'P 1'
#
loop_
_entity.id
_entity.type
_entity.pdbx_description
1 polymer ?
#
loop_
_entity_poly.entity_id
_entity_poly.type
_entity_poly.pdbx_seq_one_letter_code
_entity_poly.pdbx_strand_id
1 'polypeptide(L)'
;LALSKLGAIAVPATHMLTRKDIVYRNNRASVKAIIACGEEYVLEQIKEAMPDSPSVRVLVSIGPSVPEGFHDWMKEWTDVPEFQRPNHVNSNEDTLLMYFTSGTSGEPKMVAHDHLYALGHLTTGVYWHNLHEGSIHLTVADTGWGKAVWGKLYGQWFAGATVFVYDHEKFSAAAIMQQMAKYHVTSFCAPPTIYRFMIREDFSKYDLSSLE
;
A
#
# COMPACT_ATOMS: atom_id res chain seq x y z
N LEU A 1 -10.07 -2.14 0.65
CA LEU A 1 -11.43 -2.64 0.46
C LEU A 1 -12.41 -2.09 1.50
N ALA A 2 -12.08 -2.08 2.81
CA ALA A 2 -12.98 -1.55 3.85
C ALA A 2 -13.33 -0.08 3.60
N LEU A 3 -12.34 0.77 3.33
CA LEU A 3 -12.57 2.19 3.00
C LEU A 3 -13.49 2.35 1.77
N SER A 4 -13.28 1.53 0.74
CA SER A 4 -14.13 1.52 -0.45
C SER A 4 -15.58 1.15 -0.13
N LYS A 5 -15.82 0.15 0.75
CA LYS A 5 -17.17 -0.19 1.22
C LYS A 5 -17.86 0.95 1.99
N LEU A 6 -17.08 1.78 2.66
CA LEU A 6 -17.56 2.96 3.40
C LEU A 6 -17.78 4.19 2.49
N GLY A 7 -17.38 4.14 1.22
CA GLY A 7 -17.33 5.33 0.36
C GLY A 7 -16.22 6.32 0.73
N ALA A 8 -15.23 5.86 1.47
CA ALA A 8 -14.10 6.68 1.87
C ALA A 8 -12.95 6.58 0.85
N ILE A 9 -12.34 7.71 0.54
CA ILE A 9 -11.22 7.81 -0.40
C ILE A 9 -9.93 7.42 0.31
N ALA A 10 -9.23 6.41 -0.20
CA ALA A 10 -7.93 6.02 0.31
C ALA A 10 -6.82 6.95 -0.21
N VAL A 11 -5.92 7.39 0.69
CA VAL A 11 -4.73 8.17 0.34
C VAL A 11 -3.50 7.41 0.84
N PRO A 12 -2.97 6.45 0.06
CA PRO A 12 -1.80 5.69 0.47
C PRO A 12 -0.58 6.59 0.67
N ALA A 13 0.16 6.32 1.75
CA ALA A 13 1.33 7.10 2.13
C ALA A 13 2.45 6.19 2.64
N THR A 14 3.69 6.56 2.35
CA THR A 14 4.85 5.87 2.91
C THR A 14 5.05 6.21 4.38
N HIS A 15 5.58 5.28 5.15
CA HIS A 15 5.99 5.52 6.54
C HIS A 15 7.17 6.50 6.67
N MET A 16 7.82 6.85 5.57
CA MET A 16 8.95 7.78 5.54
C MET A 16 8.55 9.26 5.44
N LEU A 17 7.26 9.59 5.51
CA LEU A 17 6.81 10.99 5.45
C LEU A 17 7.28 11.77 6.67
N THR A 18 7.82 12.98 6.40
CA THR A 18 8.12 13.96 7.43
C THR A 18 6.87 14.75 7.83
N ARG A 19 6.92 15.45 8.99
CA ARG A 19 5.87 16.40 9.41
C ARG A 19 5.41 17.30 8.25
N LYS A 20 6.35 17.91 7.52
CA LYS A 20 6.05 18.80 6.40
C LYS A 20 5.21 18.13 5.32
N ASP A 21 5.59 16.90 4.96
CA ASP A 21 4.89 16.12 3.93
C ASP A 21 3.48 15.73 4.38
N ILE A 22 3.32 15.38 5.65
CA ILE A 22 2.03 15.02 6.26
C ILE A 22 1.09 16.23 6.26
N VAL A 23 1.55 17.39 6.75
CA VAL A 23 0.77 18.64 6.75
C VAL A 23 0.32 19.01 5.34
N TYR A 24 1.25 18.97 4.37
CA TYR A 24 0.93 19.28 2.99
C TYR A 24 -0.18 18.38 2.44
N ARG A 25 -0.04 17.07 2.60
CA ARG A 25 -0.99 16.06 2.10
C ARG A 25 -2.34 16.17 2.80
N ASN A 26 -2.34 16.32 4.12
CA ASN A 26 -3.55 16.45 4.92
C ASN A 26 -4.39 17.63 4.48
N ASN A 27 -3.76 18.80 4.30
CA ASN A 27 -4.45 20.00 3.88
C ASN A 27 -4.88 19.93 2.42
N ARG A 28 -4.04 19.40 1.54
CA ARG A 28 -4.34 19.30 0.10
C ARG A 28 -5.49 18.35 -0.20
N ALA A 29 -5.56 17.22 0.50
CA ALA A 29 -6.60 16.20 0.34
C ALA A 29 -7.75 16.33 1.36
N SER A 30 -7.71 17.32 2.26
CA SER A 30 -8.68 17.45 3.36
C SER A 30 -8.87 16.16 4.15
N VAL A 31 -7.76 15.50 4.49
CA VAL A 31 -7.72 14.19 5.18
C VAL A 31 -8.52 14.27 6.48
N LYS A 32 -9.39 13.27 6.73
CA LYS A 32 -10.24 13.20 7.93
C LYS A 32 -9.72 12.21 8.96
N ALA A 33 -9.05 11.14 8.49
CA ALA A 33 -8.51 10.09 9.35
C ALA A 33 -7.12 9.68 8.89
N ILE A 34 -6.23 9.38 9.82
CA ILE A 34 -4.92 8.80 9.56
C ILE A 34 -4.86 7.44 10.25
N ILE A 35 -4.52 6.40 9.48
CA ILE A 35 -4.25 5.06 9.97
C ILE A 35 -2.78 4.80 9.74
N ALA A 36 -2.01 4.60 10.80
CA ALA A 36 -0.56 4.50 10.74
C ALA A 36 -0.04 3.21 11.38
N CYS A 37 1.11 2.73 10.90
CA CYS A 37 1.87 1.72 11.63
C CYS A 37 2.32 2.28 13.00
N GLY A 38 2.33 1.42 14.02
CA GLY A 38 2.68 1.80 15.40
C GLY A 38 4.18 1.95 15.64
N GLU A 39 4.92 2.50 14.67
CA GLU A 39 6.34 2.85 14.79
C GLU A 39 6.50 4.24 15.38
N GLU A 40 7.38 4.37 16.36
CA GLU A 40 7.58 5.60 17.14
C GLU A 40 7.84 6.81 16.24
N TYR A 41 8.78 6.70 15.31
CA TYR A 41 9.09 7.76 14.37
C TYR A 41 7.86 8.24 13.57
N VAL A 42 7.06 7.30 13.04
CA VAL A 42 5.87 7.62 12.23
C VAL A 42 4.83 8.36 13.07
N LEU A 43 4.60 7.87 14.29
CA LEU A 43 3.62 8.45 15.21
C LEU A 43 4.03 9.83 15.69
N GLU A 44 5.32 10.09 15.91
CA GLU A 44 5.86 11.40 16.24
C GLU A 44 5.64 12.40 15.09
N GLN A 45 6.00 12.02 13.85
CA GLN A 45 5.79 12.89 12.69
C GLN A 45 4.30 13.25 12.51
N ILE A 46 3.39 12.31 12.78
CA ILE A 46 1.96 12.57 12.74
C ILE A 46 1.56 13.54 13.86
N LYS A 47 1.95 13.31 15.10
CA LYS A 47 1.63 14.19 16.23
C LYS A 47 2.07 15.62 15.97
N GLU A 48 3.30 15.81 15.51
CA GLU A 48 3.85 17.12 15.19
C GLU A 48 3.09 17.81 14.04
N ALA A 49 2.47 17.04 13.14
CA ALA A 49 1.71 17.56 12.01
C ALA A 49 0.27 18.01 12.41
N MET A 50 -0.29 17.54 13.52
CA MET A 50 -1.69 17.78 13.88
C MET A 50 -2.06 19.24 14.08
N PRO A 51 -1.25 20.10 14.73
CA PRO A 51 -1.58 21.51 14.89
C PRO A 51 -1.85 22.24 13.55
N ASP A 52 -1.21 21.79 12.47
CA ASP A 52 -1.32 22.36 11.13
C ASP A 52 -2.20 21.52 10.18
N SER A 53 -2.92 20.53 10.70
CA SER A 53 -3.80 19.62 9.95
C SER A 53 -5.26 19.67 10.43
N PRO A 54 -5.96 20.81 10.33
CA PRO A 54 -7.26 21.02 10.99
C PRO A 54 -8.39 20.14 10.47
N SER A 55 -8.22 19.47 9.34
CA SER A 55 -9.23 18.57 8.78
C SER A 55 -9.20 17.17 9.42
N VAL A 56 -8.09 16.78 10.03
CA VAL A 56 -7.91 15.46 10.63
C VAL A 56 -8.65 15.39 11.97
N ARG A 57 -9.44 14.34 12.17
CA ARG A 57 -10.29 14.15 13.35
C ARG A 57 -10.08 12.80 14.02
N VAL A 58 -9.55 11.83 13.29
CA VAL A 58 -9.38 10.45 13.75
C VAL A 58 -7.94 10.02 13.50
N LEU A 59 -7.29 9.54 14.53
CA LEU A 59 -5.96 8.96 14.48
C LEU A 59 -6.03 7.51 14.95
N VAL A 60 -5.47 6.58 14.17
CA VAL A 60 -5.47 5.15 14.48
C VAL A 60 -4.04 4.63 14.39
N SER A 61 -3.61 3.89 15.39
CA SER A 61 -2.34 3.18 15.39
C SER A 61 -2.55 1.68 15.24
N ILE A 62 -1.78 1.05 14.35
CA ILE A 62 -1.73 -0.40 14.16
C ILE A 62 -0.34 -0.88 14.55
N GLY A 63 -0.21 -1.53 15.70
CA GLY A 63 1.07 -2.06 16.17
C GLY A 63 1.29 -1.88 17.67
N PRO A 64 2.54 -2.00 18.13
CA PRO A 64 2.84 -2.06 19.55
C PRO A 64 2.72 -0.71 20.28
N SER A 65 2.86 0.40 19.57
CA SER A 65 2.81 1.74 20.17
C SER A 65 1.50 2.45 19.83
N VAL A 66 0.78 2.89 20.87
CA VAL A 66 -0.47 3.64 20.75
C VAL A 66 -0.39 4.86 21.65
N PRO A 67 0.00 6.03 21.12
CA PRO A 67 0.07 7.26 21.90
C PRO A 67 -1.31 7.77 22.31
N GLU A 68 -1.34 8.64 23.31
CA GLU A 68 -2.55 9.38 23.68
C GLU A 68 -3.15 10.12 22.47
N GLY A 69 -4.47 10.04 22.31
CA GLY A 69 -5.21 10.61 21.21
C GLY A 69 -5.32 9.70 19.97
N PHE A 70 -4.71 8.52 19.99
CA PHE A 70 -4.87 7.52 18.95
C PHE A 70 -5.78 6.38 19.39
N HIS A 71 -6.61 5.90 18.48
CA HIS A 71 -7.33 4.64 18.62
C HIS A 71 -6.37 3.47 18.47
N ASP A 72 -6.55 2.45 19.31
CA ASP A 72 -5.80 1.20 19.28
C ASP A 72 -6.51 0.19 18.35
N TRP A 73 -6.03 0.08 17.11
CA TRP A 73 -6.61 -0.86 16.16
C TRP A 73 -6.62 -2.29 16.70
N MET A 74 -5.53 -2.71 17.36
CA MET A 74 -5.38 -4.11 17.80
C MET A 74 -6.36 -4.48 18.92
N LYS A 75 -6.87 -3.51 19.66
CA LYS A 75 -7.88 -3.73 20.69
C LYS A 75 -9.31 -3.46 20.22
N GLU A 76 -9.50 -2.41 19.44
CA GLU A 76 -10.84 -1.91 19.12
C GLU A 76 -11.52 -2.67 17.97
N TRP A 77 -10.76 -3.32 17.05
CA TRP A 77 -11.35 -4.00 15.90
C TRP A 77 -12.11 -5.29 16.24
N THR A 78 -11.86 -5.87 17.42
CA THR A 78 -12.47 -7.16 17.84
C THR A 78 -13.87 -7.04 18.38
N ASP A 79 -14.27 -5.86 18.83
CA ASP A 79 -15.58 -5.58 19.43
C ASP A 79 -16.33 -4.51 18.63
N VAL A 80 -16.51 -4.78 17.34
CA VAL A 80 -17.23 -3.87 16.45
C VAL A 80 -18.56 -4.47 16.02
N PRO A 81 -19.63 -3.66 15.87
CA PRO A 81 -20.90 -4.14 15.38
C PRO A 81 -20.80 -4.66 13.95
N GLU A 82 -21.75 -5.49 13.54
CA GLU A 82 -21.85 -5.94 12.16
C GLU A 82 -21.90 -4.75 11.21
N PHE A 83 -21.16 -4.86 10.10
CA PHE A 83 -21.11 -3.80 9.09
C PHE A 83 -22.50 -3.49 8.52
N GLN A 84 -22.93 -2.26 8.70
CA GLN A 84 -24.13 -1.73 8.07
C GLN A 84 -23.75 -1.00 6.79
N ARG A 85 -24.26 -1.46 5.65
CA ARG A 85 -24.00 -0.78 4.37
C ARG A 85 -24.57 0.64 4.43
N PRO A 86 -23.79 1.69 4.14
CA PRO A 86 -24.30 3.05 4.07
C PRO A 86 -25.34 3.18 2.94
N ASN A 87 -26.23 4.16 3.06
CA ASN A 87 -27.24 4.43 2.03
C ASN A 87 -26.60 4.89 0.69
N HIS A 88 -25.43 5.49 0.76
CA HIS A 88 -24.68 5.84 -0.45
C HIS A 88 -24.08 4.57 -1.08
N VAL A 89 -24.33 4.39 -2.36
CA VAL A 89 -23.70 3.35 -3.19
C VAL A 89 -22.69 4.04 -4.11
N ASN A 90 -21.43 3.65 -4.01
CA ASN A 90 -20.39 4.20 -4.88
C ASN A 90 -20.73 3.96 -6.36
N SER A 91 -20.61 5.00 -7.16
CA SER A 91 -20.62 4.92 -8.62
C SER A 91 -19.23 4.57 -9.16
N ASN A 92 -19.16 4.21 -10.43
CA ASN A 92 -17.87 4.01 -11.09
C ASN A 92 -17.04 5.29 -11.17
N GLU A 93 -17.69 6.46 -11.15
CA GLU A 93 -17.07 7.78 -11.27
C GLU A 93 -16.62 8.35 -9.92
N ASP A 94 -17.06 7.76 -8.81
CA ASP A 94 -16.62 8.19 -7.48
C ASP A 94 -15.13 7.92 -7.31
N THR A 95 -14.44 8.81 -6.61
CA THR A 95 -13.01 8.64 -6.34
C THR A 95 -12.77 7.48 -5.38
N LEU A 96 -12.03 6.48 -5.83
CA LEU A 96 -11.59 5.34 -5.04
C LEU A 96 -10.37 5.65 -4.19
N LEU A 97 -9.38 6.31 -4.80
CA LEU A 97 -8.10 6.60 -4.15
C LEU A 97 -7.41 7.82 -4.76
N MET A 98 -6.50 8.41 -3.98
CA MET A 98 -5.66 9.52 -4.40
C MET A 98 -4.19 9.23 -4.11
N TYR A 99 -3.31 9.52 -5.05
CA TYR A 99 -1.87 9.45 -4.87
C TYR A 99 -1.24 10.82 -4.92
N PHE A 100 -0.18 10.99 -4.15
CA PHE A 100 0.75 12.10 -4.30
C PHE A 100 1.97 11.65 -5.08
N THR A 101 2.18 12.22 -6.26
CA THR A 101 3.29 11.89 -7.15
C THR A 101 4.33 13.00 -7.13
N SER A 102 5.61 12.66 -7.34
CA SER A 102 6.67 13.65 -7.49
C SER A 102 6.37 14.54 -8.70
N GLY A 103 6.07 15.81 -8.44
CA GLY A 103 5.89 16.80 -9.49
C GLY A 103 7.24 17.24 -10.07
N THR A 104 7.25 17.68 -11.32
CA THR A 104 8.43 18.28 -11.97
C THR A 104 8.73 19.70 -11.47
N SER A 105 7.84 20.31 -10.70
CA SER A 105 7.86 21.73 -10.31
C SER A 105 7.77 21.99 -8.80
N GLY A 106 8.29 21.08 -7.96
CA GLY A 106 8.36 21.30 -6.50
C GLY A 106 7.41 20.40 -5.70
N GLU A 107 6.25 20.91 -5.24
CA GLU A 107 5.36 20.15 -4.36
C GLU A 107 4.68 18.97 -5.07
N PRO A 108 4.42 17.85 -4.35
CA PRO A 108 3.77 16.68 -4.92
C PRO A 108 2.39 16.99 -5.52
N LYS A 109 2.11 16.42 -6.69
CA LYS A 109 0.79 16.54 -7.33
C LYS A 109 -0.14 15.46 -6.82
N MET A 110 -1.37 15.84 -6.50
CA MET A 110 -2.44 14.92 -6.13
C MET A 110 -3.14 14.41 -7.38
N VAL A 111 -3.19 13.08 -7.54
CA VAL A 111 -3.84 12.40 -8.66
C VAL A 111 -4.95 11.51 -8.11
N ALA A 112 -6.17 11.77 -8.55
CA ALA A 112 -7.35 10.99 -8.18
C ALA A 112 -7.60 9.87 -9.20
N HIS A 113 -8.06 8.74 -8.71
CA HIS A 113 -8.50 7.60 -9.49
C HIS A 113 -9.90 7.18 -9.05
N ASP A 114 -10.76 6.89 -9.99
CA ASP A 114 -12.11 6.38 -9.79
C ASP A 114 -12.16 4.86 -9.53
N HIS A 115 -13.34 4.30 -9.39
CA HIS A 115 -13.51 2.86 -9.16
C HIS A 115 -13.15 2.01 -10.38
N LEU A 116 -13.14 2.56 -11.60
CA LEU A 116 -12.71 1.84 -12.81
C LEU A 116 -11.20 1.59 -12.83
N TYR A 117 -10.42 2.36 -12.07
CA TYR A 117 -8.99 2.15 -11.92
C TYR A 117 -8.65 0.69 -11.54
N ALA A 118 -9.39 0.12 -10.61
CA ALA A 118 -9.20 -1.26 -10.19
C ALA A 118 -9.37 -2.26 -11.36
N LEU A 119 -10.44 -2.08 -12.16
CA LEU A 119 -10.72 -2.92 -13.32
C LEU A 119 -9.68 -2.76 -14.44
N GLY A 120 -9.17 -1.53 -14.63
CA GLY A 120 -8.11 -1.26 -15.61
C GLY A 120 -6.83 -2.08 -15.35
N HIS A 121 -6.58 -2.47 -14.10
CA HIS A 121 -5.42 -3.29 -13.74
C HIS A 121 -5.56 -4.79 -14.00
N LEU A 122 -6.73 -5.27 -14.44
CA LEU A 122 -6.87 -6.63 -14.99
C LEU A 122 -5.89 -6.84 -16.16
N THR A 123 -5.84 -5.87 -17.07
CA THR A 123 -4.90 -5.91 -18.22
C THR A 123 -3.44 -5.97 -17.76
N THR A 124 -3.08 -5.17 -16.76
CA THR A 124 -1.72 -5.17 -16.19
C THR A 124 -1.40 -6.50 -15.51
N GLY A 125 -2.34 -7.05 -14.73
CA GLY A 125 -2.15 -8.34 -14.05
C GLY A 125 -1.94 -9.47 -15.03
N VAL A 126 -2.84 -9.63 -16.00
CA VAL A 126 -2.80 -10.76 -16.94
C VAL A 126 -1.66 -10.63 -17.95
N TYR A 127 -1.50 -9.47 -18.59
CA TYR A 127 -0.59 -9.35 -19.75
C TYR A 127 0.80 -8.76 -19.42
N TRP A 128 0.93 -8.01 -18.34
CA TRP A 128 2.24 -7.50 -17.91
C TRP A 128 2.91 -8.41 -16.89
N HIS A 129 2.16 -8.79 -15.84
CA HIS A 129 2.70 -9.66 -14.79
C HIS A 129 2.58 -11.15 -15.13
N ASN A 130 1.99 -11.50 -16.26
CA ASN A 130 1.77 -12.88 -16.71
C ASN A 130 1.00 -13.71 -15.66
N LEU A 131 -0.06 -13.13 -15.07
CA LEU A 131 -0.80 -13.78 -13.99
C LEU A 131 -1.99 -14.56 -14.49
N HIS A 132 -2.21 -15.70 -13.88
CA HIS A 132 -3.36 -16.57 -14.05
C HIS A 132 -3.78 -17.16 -12.69
N GLU A 133 -4.87 -17.90 -12.68
CA GLU A 133 -5.33 -18.61 -11.48
C GLU A 133 -4.24 -19.54 -10.96
N GLY A 134 -3.94 -19.44 -9.66
CA GLY A 134 -2.87 -20.20 -9.01
C GLY A 134 -1.49 -19.56 -9.03
N SER A 135 -1.26 -18.48 -9.78
CA SER A 135 0.00 -17.73 -9.71
C SER A 135 0.24 -17.19 -8.30
N ILE A 136 1.51 -17.16 -7.89
CA ILE A 136 1.98 -16.51 -6.65
C ILE A 136 2.83 -15.32 -7.05
N HIS A 137 2.33 -14.11 -6.80
CA HIS A 137 2.98 -12.88 -7.24
C HIS A 137 3.61 -12.09 -6.10
N LEU A 138 4.87 -11.73 -6.25
CA LEU A 138 5.61 -10.84 -5.37
C LEU A 138 5.95 -9.52 -6.08
N THR A 139 5.46 -8.39 -5.56
CA THR A 139 5.92 -7.06 -5.96
C THR A 139 6.71 -6.42 -4.84
N VAL A 140 7.93 -5.99 -5.12
CA VAL A 140 8.72 -5.14 -4.22
C VAL A 140 8.41 -3.68 -4.51
N ALA A 141 7.57 -3.10 -3.66
CA ALA A 141 7.21 -1.68 -3.71
C ALA A 141 6.74 -1.21 -2.32
N ASP A 142 7.09 0.01 -1.97
CA ASP A 142 6.55 0.70 -0.79
C ASP A 142 5.04 0.90 -0.96
N THR A 143 4.27 0.62 0.10
CA THR A 143 2.80 0.66 0.07
C THR A 143 2.21 2.05 -0.12
N GLY A 144 2.99 3.10 0.12
CA GLY A 144 2.60 4.48 -0.16
C GLY A 144 2.72 4.91 -1.62
N TRP A 145 3.24 4.05 -2.50
CA TRP A 145 3.40 4.33 -3.93
C TRP A 145 2.32 3.66 -4.76
N GLY A 146 1.91 4.33 -5.84
CA GLY A 146 0.92 3.79 -6.77
C GLY A 146 1.24 2.37 -7.24
N LYS A 147 2.52 2.07 -7.46
CA LYS A 147 2.99 0.73 -7.84
C LYS A 147 2.53 -0.37 -6.88
N ALA A 148 2.42 -0.10 -5.59
CA ALA A 148 1.98 -1.12 -4.64
C ALA A 148 0.53 -1.53 -4.86
N VAL A 149 -0.35 -0.60 -5.20
CA VAL A 149 -1.78 -0.91 -5.40
C VAL A 149 -2.01 -1.64 -6.72
N TRP A 150 -1.46 -1.15 -7.83
CA TRP A 150 -1.62 -1.82 -9.12
C TRP A 150 -0.71 -3.05 -9.27
N GLY A 151 0.43 -3.07 -8.61
CA GLY A 151 1.38 -4.17 -8.67
C GLY A 151 1.16 -5.28 -7.64
N LYS A 152 0.31 -5.07 -6.62
CA LYS A 152 0.10 -6.05 -5.54
C LYS A 152 -1.36 -6.42 -5.28
N LEU A 153 -2.34 -5.67 -5.81
CA LEU A 153 -3.71 -5.81 -5.34
C LEU A 153 -4.67 -6.18 -6.46
N TYR A 154 -5.12 -5.19 -7.19
CA TYR A 154 -6.28 -5.35 -8.05
C TYR A 154 -6.05 -6.31 -9.21
N GLY A 155 -5.00 -6.10 -10.01
CA GLY A 155 -4.69 -6.97 -11.14
C GLY A 155 -4.46 -8.42 -10.73
N GLN A 156 -3.78 -8.63 -9.60
CA GLN A 156 -3.49 -9.95 -9.04
C GLN A 156 -4.77 -10.67 -8.62
N TRP A 157 -5.64 -9.99 -7.88
CA TRP A 157 -6.89 -10.60 -7.42
C TRP A 157 -7.86 -10.88 -8.57
N PHE A 158 -7.96 -9.99 -9.55
CA PHE A 158 -8.78 -10.23 -10.73
C PHE A 158 -8.27 -11.40 -11.59
N ALA A 159 -6.97 -11.62 -11.62
CA ALA A 159 -6.36 -12.76 -12.31
C ALA A 159 -6.47 -14.08 -11.51
N GLY A 160 -7.01 -14.07 -10.28
CA GLY A 160 -7.05 -15.24 -9.40
C GLY A 160 -5.70 -15.60 -8.78
N ALA A 161 -4.75 -14.66 -8.78
CA ALA A 161 -3.41 -14.87 -8.26
C ALA A 161 -3.33 -14.60 -6.75
N THR A 162 -2.45 -15.34 -6.08
CA THR A 162 -2.06 -15.08 -4.69
C THR A 162 -1.11 -13.89 -4.62
N VAL A 163 -1.42 -12.92 -3.75
CA VAL A 163 -0.51 -11.83 -3.44
C VAL A 163 0.43 -12.25 -2.33
N PHE A 164 1.70 -12.44 -2.66
CA PHE A 164 2.72 -12.75 -1.66
C PHE A 164 3.21 -11.45 -1.00
N VAL A 165 3.12 -11.39 0.32
CA VAL A 165 3.57 -10.24 1.13
C VAL A 165 4.78 -10.67 1.95
N TYR A 166 5.87 -9.92 1.80
CA TYR A 166 7.08 -10.11 2.59
C TYR A 166 7.47 -8.80 3.26
N ASP A 167 7.35 -8.79 4.58
CA ASP A 167 7.76 -7.67 5.42
C ASP A 167 9.23 -7.80 5.82
N HIS A 168 10.00 -6.70 5.73
CA HIS A 168 11.41 -6.65 6.05
C HIS A 168 11.86 -5.24 6.41
N GLU A 169 12.64 -5.11 7.46
CA GLU A 169 13.18 -3.81 7.90
C GLU A 169 14.24 -3.27 6.92
N LYS A 170 15.11 -4.17 6.44
CA LYS A 170 16.19 -3.82 5.51
C LYS A 170 16.11 -4.67 4.26
N PHE A 171 16.27 -4.01 3.11
CA PHE A 171 16.36 -4.70 1.84
C PHE A 171 17.57 -5.66 1.81
N SER A 172 17.31 -6.90 1.42
CA SER A 172 18.32 -7.91 1.12
C SER A 172 17.90 -8.71 -0.11
N ALA A 173 18.69 -8.64 -1.18
CA ALA A 173 18.44 -9.41 -2.40
C ALA A 173 18.44 -10.91 -2.11
N ALA A 174 19.42 -11.39 -1.33
CA ALA A 174 19.50 -12.78 -0.91
C ALA A 174 18.26 -13.26 -0.16
N ALA A 175 17.76 -12.44 0.80
CA ALA A 175 16.57 -12.79 1.57
C ALA A 175 15.32 -12.87 0.67
N ILE A 176 15.14 -11.93 -0.26
CA ILE A 176 14.03 -11.96 -1.22
C ILE A 176 14.10 -13.21 -2.09
N MET A 177 15.27 -13.55 -2.65
CA MET A 177 15.46 -14.74 -3.48
C MET A 177 15.20 -16.03 -2.69
N GLN A 178 15.60 -16.10 -1.42
CA GLN A 178 15.25 -17.20 -0.52
C GLN A 178 13.75 -17.36 -0.32
N GLN A 179 13.02 -16.25 -0.13
CA GLN A 179 11.56 -16.29 -0.01
C GLN A 179 10.90 -16.71 -1.32
N MET A 180 11.38 -16.21 -2.45
CA MET A 180 10.87 -16.63 -3.77
C MET A 180 11.04 -18.13 -3.99
N ALA A 181 12.21 -18.70 -3.69
CA ALA A 181 12.47 -20.11 -3.78
C ALA A 181 11.61 -20.93 -2.80
N LYS A 182 11.57 -20.51 -1.52
CA LYS A 182 10.84 -21.21 -0.46
C LYS A 182 9.35 -21.33 -0.73
N TYR A 183 8.73 -20.30 -1.28
CA TYR A 183 7.29 -20.23 -1.50
C TYR A 183 6.88 -20.41 -2.96
N HIS A 184 7.82 -20.80 -3.81
CA HIS A 184 7.57 -21.07 -5.24
C HIS A 184 6.86 -19.91 -5.93
N VAL A 185 7.38 -18.69 -5.73
CA VAL A 185 6.85 -17.48 -6.38
C VAL A 185 6.94 -17.66 -7.90
N THR A 186 5.82 -17.46 -8.59
CA THR A 186 5.73 -17.67 -10.05
C THR A 186 5.93 -16.39 -10.85
N SER A 187 5.65 -15.23 -10.24
CA SER A 187 5.79 -13.94 -10.92
C SER A 187 6.39 -12.89 -9.97
N PHE A 188 7.38 -12.16 -10.48
CA PHE A 188 8.12 -11.17 -9.69
C PHE A 188 8.19 -9.81 -10.36
N CYS A 189 7.81 -8.76 -9.64
CA CYS A 189 7.89 -7.38 -10.11
C CYS A 189 8.64 -6.51 -9.09
N ALA A 190 9.64 -5.78 -9.57
CA ALA A 190 10.45 -4.88 -8.75
C ALA A 190 10.93 -3.66 -9.54
N PRO A 191 11.35 -2.57 -8.88
CA PRO A 191 12.10 -1.50 -9.53
C PRO A 191 13.44 -2.00 -10.09
N PRO A 192 13.99 -1.38 -11.15
CA PRO A 192 15.28 -1.78 -11.73
C PRO A 192 16.44 -1.83 -10.73
N THR A 193 16.41 -1.00 -9.70
CA THR A 193 17.41 -1.01 -8.62
C THR A 193 17.46 -2.33 -7.88
N ILE A 194 16.34 -2.99 -7.67
CA ILE A 194 16.27 -4.29 -6.99
C ILE A 194 16.99 -5.35 -7.83
N TYR A 195 16.72 -5.40 -9.14
CA TYR A 195 17.42 -6.32 -10.04
C TYR A 195 18.93 -6.08 -10.07
N ARG A 196 19.40 -4.83 -9.98
CA ARG A 196 20.83 -4.51 -9.89
C ARG A 196 21.49 -5.09 -8.64
N PHE A 197 20.78 -5.25 -7.56
CA PHE A 197 21.29 -5.96 -6.38
C PHE A 197 21.22 -7.47 -6.58
N MET A 198 20.13 -7.99 -7.13
CA MET A 198 19.94 -9.42 -7.33
C MET A 198 20.99 -10.02 -8.26
N ILE A 199 21.36 -9.36 -9.35
CA ILE A 199 22.40 -9.85 -10.29
C ILE A 199 23.81 -9.97 -9.68
N ARG A 200 24.03 -9.50 -8.47
CA ARG A 200 25.29 -9.66 -7.73
C ARG A 200 25.29 -10.93 -6.86
N GLU A 201 24.14 -11.55 -6.71
CA GLU A 201 23.97 -12.78 -5.93
C GLU A 201 24.33 -14.01 -6.80
N ASP A 202 24.71 -15.08 -6.13
CA ASP A 202 24.93 -16.37 -6.77
C ASP A 202 23.60 -17.11 -6.93
N PHE A 203 23.01 -17.04 -8.11
CA PHE A 203 21.71 -17.65 -8.44
C PHE A 203 21.67 -19.17 -8.25
N SER A 204 22.82 -19.85 -8.31
CA SER A 204 22.88 -21.30 -8.13
C SER A 204 22.45 -21.76 -6.72
N LYS A 205 22.38 -20.82 -5.77
CA LYS A 205 21.95 -21.07 -4.39
C LYS A 205 20.43 -21.07 -4.19
N TYR A 206 19.67 -20.69 -5.21
CA TYR A 206 18.23 -20.49 -5.09
C TYR A 206 17.51 -21.28 -6.18
N ASP A 207 16.53 -22.08 -5.79
CA ASP A 207 15.63 -22.71 -6.75
C ASP A 207 14.55 -21.71 -7.18
N LEU A 208 14.78 -21.06 -8.30
CA LEU A 208 13.84 -20.10 -8.91
C LEU A 208 13.12 -20.70 -10.13
N SER A 209 13.09 -22.01 -10.26
CA SER A 209 12.46 -22.73 -11.39
C SER A 209 10.94 -22.52 -11.49
N SER A 210 10.32 -22.02 -10.42
CA SER A 210 8.90 -21.65 -10.41
C SER A 210 8.58 -20.34 -11.11
N LEU A 211 9.58 -19.48 -11.41
CA LEU A 211 9.34 -18.23 -12.14
C LEU A 211 9.01 -18.49 -13.61
N GLU A 212 7.92 -17.84 -14.05
CA GLU A 212 7.35 -17.93 -15.40
C GLU A 212 7.73 -16.73 -16.29
#